data_c7991275ad8830458a60469248feed12
#
_entry.id   c7991275ad8830458a60469248feed12
#
_cell.length_a   1.000
_cell.length_b   1.000
_cell.length_c   1.000
_cell.angle_alpha   90.00
_cell.angle_beta   90.00
_cell.angle_gamma   90.00
#
_symmetry.space_group_name_H-M   'P 1'
#
loop_
_entity.id
_entity.type
_entity.pdbx_description
1 polymer ?
#
loop_
_entity_poly.entity_id
_entity_poly.type
_entity_poly.pdbx_seq_one_letter_code
_entity_poly.pdbx_strand_id
1 'polypeptide(L)'
;LSLERLNKALDFNAVDRTLTVQAGMPLEAVHNAAREHGLQYPVDFAARGSCSIGGNIATNAGGIRVIRYGNTREWVAGLKVVAGNGELLEFNKGLIKNSSGYDFRQLMIGSEGTLGIVVEATLKLVDPPPATNVMLLALPSFEVLMQVFSAFRERMQLEAFEFFTDRAVHHVTAHGAQYPFAETYPYYVVTEYAAADEAGEAAALAAFEHCMEQGWVLD
;
A
#
# COMPACT_ATOMS: atom_id res chain seq x y z
N LEU A 1 -23.87 -4.55 8.82
CA LEU A 1 -23.25 -5.15 10.02
C LEU A 1 -22.03 -4.32 10.40
N SER A 2 -21.92 -3.81 11.65
CA SER A 2 -20.73 -3.12 12.16
C SER A 2 -19.81 -4.10 12.87
N LEU A 3 -18.51 -3.98 12.63
CA LEU A 3 -17.44 -4.74 13.29
C LEU A 3 -16.63 -3.88 14.27
N GLU A 4 -17.03 -2.64 14.55
CA GLU A 4 -16.28 -1.68 15.38
C GLU A 4 -15.93 -2.21 16.78
N ARG A 5 -16.72 -3.14 17.32
CA ARG A 5 -16.46 -3.78 18.62
C ARG A 5 -15.36 -4.86 18.55
N LEU A 6 -15.00 -5.34 17.37
CA LEU A 6 -13.92 -6.29 17.10
C LEU A 6 -12.67 -5.50 16.67
N ASN A 7 -12.04 -4.77 17.59
CA ASN A 7 -11.00 -3.78 17.28
C ASN A 7 -9.69 -3.97 18.05
N LYS A 8 -9.38 -5.21 18.46
CA LYS A 8 -8.19 -5.52 19.27
C LYS A 8 -7.10 -6.18 18.46
N ALA A 9 -5.83 -5.87 18.79
CA ALA A 9 -4.71 -6.76 18.51
C ALA A 9 -4.79 -7.95 19.48
N LEU A 10 -4.62 -9.16 18.96
CA LEU A 10 -4.81 -10.41 19.72
C LEU A 10 -3.51 -11.10 20.04
N ASP A 11 -2.59 -11.20 19.06
CA ASP A 11 -1.35 -11.94 19.18
C ASP A 11 -0.28 -11.39 18.24
N PHE A 12 0.98 -11.46 18.69
CA PHE A 12 2.16 -11.14 17.88
C PHE A 12 3.14 -12.29 17.92
N ASN A 13 3.49 -12.81 16.75
CA ASN A 13 4.52 -13.84 16.61
C ASN A 13 5.81 -13.21 16.04
N ALA A 14 6.82 -13.11 16.90
CA ALA A 14 8.11 -12.51 16.54
C ALA A 14 8.92 -13.36 15.54
N VAL A 15 8.73 -14.70 15.54
CA VAL A 15 9.46 -15.61 14.66
C VAL A 15 8.93 -15.52 13.24
N ASP A 16 7.61 -15.57 13.09
CA ASP A 16 6.93 -15.49 11.79
C ASP A 16 6.69 -14.04 11.34
N ARG A 17 6.95 -13.06 12.22
CA ARG A 17 6.66 -11.64 12.01
C ARG A 17 5.21 -11.44 11.58
N THR A 18 4.28 -11.96 12.37
CA THR A 18 2.86 -11.83 12.12
C THR A 18 2.13 -11.18 13.28
N LEU A 19 1.09 -10.43 12.96
CA LEU A 19 0.20 -9.78 13.92
C LEU A 19 -1.23 -10.27 13.66
N THR A 20 -1.86 -10.89 14.66
CA THR A 20 -3.27 -11.29 14.58
C THR A 20 -4.14 -10.21 15.18
N VAL A 21 -5.12 -9.75 14.40
CA VAL A 21 -6.00 -8.65 14.76
C VAL A 21 -7.45 -8.97 14.48
N GLN A 22 -8.36 -8.33 15.20
CA GLN A 22 -9.79 -8.37 14.92
C GLN A 22 -10.14 -7.45 13.73
N ALA A 23 -11.12 -7.85 12.94
CA ALA A 23 -11.42 -7.26 11.64
C ALA A 23 -11.92 -5.80 11.67
N GLY A 24 -12.49 -5.34 12.78
CA GLY A 24 -12.91 -3.95 12.98
C GLY A 24 -11.78 -3.01 13.40
N MET A 25 -10.55 -3.51 13.60
CA MET A 25 -9.41 -2.68 13.98
C MET A 25 -9.07 -1.70 12.85
N PRO A 26 -8.94 -0.37 13.14
CA PRO A 26 -8.52 0.60 12.14
C PRO A 26 -7.11 0.30 11.60
N LEU A 27 -6.86 0.58 10.33
CA LEU A 27 -5.55 0.35 9.72
C LEU A 27 -4.42 1.12 10.44
N GLU A 28 -4.68 2.35 10.86
CA GLU A 28 -3.73 3.15 11.64
C GLU A 28 -3.36 2.48 12.97
N ALA A 29 -4.33 1.85 13.66
CA ALA A 29 -4.07 1.11 14.88
C ALA A 29 -3.21 -0.14 14.63
N VAL A 30 -3.39 -0.81 13.47
CA VAL A 30 -2.52 -1.92 13.04
C VAL A 30 -1.09 -1.44 12.79
N HIS A 31 -0.91 -0.29 12.13
CA HIS A 31 0.41 0.31 11.93
C HIS A 31 1.09 0.64 13.26
N ASN A 32 0.34 1.17 14.23
CA ASN A 32 0.89 1.49 15.55
C ASN A 32 1.32 0.22 16.28
N ALA A 33 0.47 -0.81 16.30
CA ALA A 33 0.79 -2.10 16.92
C ALA A 33 2.02 -2.77 16.25
N ALA A 34 2.17 -2.69 14.94
CA ALA A 34 3.35 -3.21 14.24
C ALA A 34 4.63 -2.45 14.65
N ARG A 35 4.56 -1.10 14.77
CA ARG A 35 5.70 -0.25 15.18
C ARG A 35 6.18 -0.52 16.60
N GLU A 36 5.28 -0.91 17.53
CA GLU A 36 5.66 -1.32 18.88
C GLU A 36 6.64 -2.51 18.90
N HIS A 37 6.65 -3.30 17.83
CA HIS A 37 7.57 -4.43 17.63
C HIS A 37 8.73 -4.12 16.66
N GLY A 38 8.91 -2.85 16.27
CA GLY A 38 9.97 -2.45 15.32
C GLY A 38 9.69 -2.88 13.88
N LEU A 39 8.45 -3.27 13.55
CA LEU A 39 8.02 -3.74 12.25
C LEU A 39 6.97 -2.80 11.63
N GLN A 40 6.63 -3.04 10.37
CA GLN A 40 5.51 -2.35 9.70
C GLN A 40 4.56 -3.32 9.01
N TYR A 41 3.30 -2.93 8.93
CA TYR A 41 2.33 -3.48 7.99
C TYR A 41 2.37 -2.63 6.71
N PRO A 42 2.73 -3.19 5.54
CA PRO A 42 3.12 -2.37 4.40
C PRO A 42 1.96 -1.78 3.59
N VAL A 43 0.72 -2.26 3.79
CA VAL A 43 -0.45 -1.66 3.12
C VAL A 43 -0.82 -0.36 3.81
N ASP A 44 -0.76 0.76 3.08
CA ASP A 44 -1.08 2.09 3.61
C ASP A 44 -1.80 2.95 2.55
N PHE A 45 -2.80 3.72 3.01
CA PHE A 45 -3.53 4.67 2.18
C PHE A 45 -4.21 5.77 3.02
N ALA A 46 -4.67 6.82 2.36
CA ALA A 46 -5.18 8.03 3.02
C ALA A 46 -6.30 7.78 4.04
N ALA A 47 -7.14 6.77 3.82
CA ALA A 47 -8.26 6.43 4.70
C ALA A 47 -7.86 5.60 5.95
N ARG A 48 -6.58 5.43 6.25
CA ARG A 48 -6.07 4.55 7.34
C ARG A 48 -6.69 4.82 8.72
N GLY A 49 -7.05 6.05 9.00
CA GLY A 49 -7.70 6.42 10.28
C GLY A 49 -9.16 6.01 10.40
N SER A 50 -9.83 5.71 9.29
CA SER A 50 -11.27 5.39 9.25
C SER A 50 -11.62 4.02 8.66
N CYS A 51 -10.74 3.42 7.87
CA CYS A 51 -10.95 2.09 7.32
C CYS A 51 -10.62 1.00 8.34
N SER A 52 -11.25 -0.16 8.21
CA SER A 52 -10.98 -1.33 9.04
C SER A 52 -10.28 -2.44 8.27
N ILE A 53 -9.49 -3.26 8.96
CA ILE A 53 -8.79 -4.40 8.35
C ILE A 53 -9.74 -5.36 7.64
N GLY A 54 -10.89 -5.66 8.23
CA GLY A 54 -11.89 -6.52 7.58
C GLY A 54 -12.42 -5.92 6.28
N GLY A 55 -12.63 -4.60 6.22
CA GLY A 55 -13.00 -3.88 5.01
C GLY A 55 -11.90 -3.95 3.95
N ASN A 56 -10.65 -3.69 4.36
CA ASN A 56 -9.49 -3.75 3.46
C ASN A 56 -9.30 -5.15 2.85
N ILE A 57 -9.50 -6.19 3.65
CA ILE A 57 -9.45 -7.59 3.19
C ILE A 57 -10.62 -7.88 2.26
N ALA A 58 -11.84 -7.48 2.63
CA ALA A 58 -13.03 -7.72 1.83
C ALA A 58 -12.95 -7.10 0.43
N THR A 59 -12.30 -5.93 0.29
CA THR A 59 -12.12 -5.25 -1.00
C THR A 59 -10.78 -5.54 -1.66
N ASN A 60 -9.91 -6.33 -1.03
CA ASN A 60 -8.50 -6.50 -1.44
C ASN A 60 -7.83 -5.14 -1.70
N ALA A 61 -7.94 -4.24 -0.73
CA ALA A 61 -7.51 -2.85 -0.88
C ALA A 61 -6.03 -2.74 -1.26
N GLY A 62 -5.75 -1.87 -2.22
CA GLY A 62 -4.41 -1.45 -2.58
C GLY A 62 -4.12 -0.05 -2.03
N GLY A 63 -2.87 0.23 -1.71
CA GLY A 63 -2.43 1.53 -1.24
C GLY A 63 -1.49 2.20 -2.23
N ILE A 64 -0.89 3.32 -1.82
CA ILE A 64 0.07 4.08 -2.64
C ILE A 64 1.36 3.30 -2.94
N ARG A 65 1.67 2.29 -2.11
CA ARG A 65 2.88 1.45 -2.24
C ARG A 65 2.62 0.08 -2.87
N VAL A 66 1.55 -0.05 -3.66
CA VAL A 66 1.22 -1.31 -4.35
C VAL A 66 2.33 -1.77 -5.28
N ILE A 67 3.02 -0.84 -5.93
CA ILE A 67 4.15 -1.15 -6.81
C ILE A 67 5.28 -1.90 -6.08
N ARG A 68 5.44 -1.64 -4.79
CA ARG A 68 6.47 -2.25 -3.94
C ARG A 68 5.98 -3.49 -3.22
N TYR A 69 4.79 -3.43 -2.64
CA TYR A 69 4.31 -4.40 -1.66
C TYR A 69 3.09 -5.19 -2.14
N GLY A 70 2.49 -4.85 -3.29
CA GLY A 70 1.25 -5.48 -3.71
C GLY A 70 0.03 -5.02 -2.89
N ASN A 71 -1.06 -5.75 -3.04
CA ASN A 71 -2.33 -5.47 -2.38
C ASN A 71 -2.43 -6.17 -1.01
N THR A 72 -3.51 -5.93 -0.29
CA THR A 72 -3.82 -6.56 1.01
C THR A 72 -3.69 -8.09 0.97
N ARG A 73 -4.04 -8.72 -0.14
CA ARG A 73 -3.97 -10.17 -0.38
C ARG A 73 -2.62 -10.79 -0.05
N GLU A 74 -1.53 -10.13 -0.42
CA GLU A 74 -0.17 -10.61 -0.23
C GLU A 74 0.23 -10.65 1.25
N TRP A 75 -0.47 -9.87 2.08
CA TRP A 75 -0.14 -9.64 3.49
C TRP A 75 -1.03 -10.41 4.47
N VAL A 76 -2.01 -11.16 4.00
CA VAL A 76 -2.90 -11.98 4.84
C VAL A 76 -2.33 -13.40 4.94
N ALA A 77 -1.86 -13.79 6.13
CA ALA A 77 -1.35 -15.13 6.41
C ALA A 77 -2.47 -16.10 6.88
N GLY A 78 -3.49 -15.59 7.55
CA GLY A 78 -4.62 -16.40 8.04
C GLY A 78 -5.89 -15.58 8.20
N LEU A 79 -7.04 -16.24 8.18
CA LEU A 79 -8.35 -15.60 8.35
C LEU A 79 -9.26 -16.46 9.24
N LYS A 80 -10.10 -15.77 10.07
CA LYS A 80 -11.34 -16.33 10.58
C LYS A 80 -12.51 -15.59 9.96
N VAL A 81 -13.48 -16.35 9.48
CA VAL A 81 -14.64 -15.85 8.71
C VAL A 81 -15.90 -16.50 9.22
N VAL A 82 -16.95 -15.71 9.43
CA VAL A 82 -18.29 -16.22 9.66
C VAL A 82 -18.99 -16.37 8.32
N ALA A 83 -19.31 -17.60 7.95
CA ALA A 83 -20.04 -17.95 6.72
C ALA A 83 -21.52 -17.55 6.80
N GLY A 84 -22.23 -17.57 5.65
CA GLY A 84 -23.64 -17.21 5.58
C GLY A 84 -24.60 -18.08 6.41
N ASN A 85 -24.19 -19.29 6.77
CA ASN A 85 -24.91 -20.19 7.68
C ASN A 85 -24.58 -19.95 9.17
N GLY A 86 -23.72 -18.99 9.50
CA GLY A 86 -23.28 -18.69 10.86
C GLY A 86 -22.10 -19.52 11.36
N GLU A 87 -21.57 -20.43 10.56
CA GLU A 87 -20.41 -21.24 10.91
C GLU A 87 -19.13 -20.40 10.92
N LEU A 88 -18.28 -20.59 11.94
CA LEU A 88 -16.96 -19.98 12.02
C LEU A 88 -15.95 -20.86 11.29
N LEU A 89 -15.39 -20.33 10.22
CA LEU A 89 -14.37 -20.97 9.40
C LEU A 89 -12.99 -20.37 9.72
N GLU A 90 -11.98 -21.21 9.78
CA GLU A 90 -10.59 -20.78 9.99
C GLU A 90 -9.72 -21.27 8.83
N PHE A 91 -9.05 -20.33 8.17
CA PHE A 91 -8.22 -20.58 6.98
C PHE A 91 -6.74 -20.33 7.30
N ASN A 92 -5.90 -21.32 7.02
CA ASN A 92 -4.44 -21.31 7.11
C ASN A 92 -3.82 -21.11 8.51
N LYS A 93 -4.54 -20.71 9.53
CA LYS A 93 -4.05 -20.51 10.92
C LYS A 93 -2.72 -19.74 11.03
N GLY A 94 -2.44 -18.82 10.10
CA GLY A 94 -1.22 -18.02 10.08
C GLY A 94 0.04 -18.73 9.57
N LEU A 95 -0.02 -19.96 9.07
CA LEU A 95 1.14 -20.68 8.56
C LEU A 95 1.76 -19.97 7.35
N ILE A 96 3.08 -19.73 7.41
CA ILE A 96 3.85 -19.12 6.31
C ILE A 96 3.93 -20.09 5.12
N LYS A 97 4.23 -21.37 5.40
CA LYS A 97 4.27 -22.42 4.38
C LYS A 97 3.13 -23.39 4.58
N ASN A 98 2.14 -23.34 3.68
CA ASN A 98 1.05 -24.28 3.61
C ASN A 98 0.77 -24.64 2.15
N SER A 99 1.09 -25.87 1.77
CA SER A 99 0.88 -26.40 0.40
C SER A 99 -0.24 -27.46 0.36
N SER A 100 -1.04 -27.58 1.43
CA SER A 100 -2.07 -28.61 1.57
C SER A 100 -3.43 -28.10 1.11
N GLY A 101 -3.96 -28.67 0.04
CA GLY A 101 -5.29 -28.37 -0.47
C GLY A 101 -5.41 -27.00 -1.13
N TYR A 102 -6.66 -26.53 -1.28
CA TYR A 102 -6.98 -25.22 -1.82
C TYR A 102 -6.77 -24.13 -0.78
N ASP A 103 -6.26 -22.99 -1.20
CA ASP A 103 -6.14 -21.80 -0.36
C ASP A 103 -7.43 -20.96 -0.38
N PHE A 104 -8.37 -21.34 0.46
CA PHE A 104 -9.67 -20.66 0.57
C PHE A 104 -9.59 -19.21 1.09
N ARG A 105 -8.46 -18.79 1.69
CA ARG A 105 -8.25 -17.37 2.02
C ARG A 105 -8.41 -16.52 0.77
N GLN A 106 -7.89 -17.02 -0.36
CA GLN A 106 -7.87 -16.30 -1.64
C GLN A 106 -9.29 -16.07 -2.21
N LEU A 107 -10.26 -16.87 -1.82
CA LEU A 107 -11.66 -16.67 -2.17
C LEU A 107 -12.30 -15.58 -1.30
N MET A 108 -11.94 -15.52 -0.02
CA MET A 108 -12.50 -14.57 0.93
C MET A 108 -11.96 -13.15 0.72
N ILE A 109 -10.69 -13.03 0.34
CA ILE A 109 -10.04 -11.73 0.07
C ILE A 109 -10.58 -11.17 -1.26
N GLY A 110 -11.20 -10.00 -1.21
CA GLY A 110 -11.84 -9.38 -2.37
C GLY A 110 -13.26 -9.88 -2.64
N SER A 111 -13.87 -10.65 -1.72
CA SER A 111 -15.24 -11.16 -1.85
C SER A 111 -16.32 -10.13 -1.49
N GLU A 112 -15.95 -8.98 -0.94
CA GLU A 112 -16.86 -7.89 -0.52
C GLU A 112 -18.00 -8.34 0.39
N GLY A 113 -17.72 -9.35 1.25
CA GLY A 113 -18.72 -9.92 2.19
C GLY A 113 -19.74 -10.86 1.57
N THR A 114 -19.63 -11.19 0.28
CA THR A 114 -20.59 -12.08 -0.41
C THR A 114 -20.43 -13.56 -0.03
N LEU A 115 -19.24 -13.96 0.42
CA LEU A 115 -18.93 -15.34 0.83
C LEU A 115 -18.88 -15.52 2.36
N GLY A 116 -18.78 -14.44 3.12
CA GLY A 116 -18.72 -14.44 4.56
C GLY A 116 -18.17 -13.14 5.12
N ILE A 117 -18.18 -13.03 6.44
CA ILE A 117 -17.72 -11.83 7.15
C ILE A 117 -16.40 -12.15 7.86
N VAL A 118 -15.33 -11.49 7.47
CA VAL A 118 -14.03 -11.60 8.16
C VAL A 118 -14.16 -11.04 9.57
N VAL A 119 -13.74 -11.81 10.58
CA VAL A 119 -13.79 -11.40 12.00
C VAL A 119 -12.39 -11.29 12.62
N GLU A 120 -11.43 -12.08 12.15
CA GLU A 120 -10.02 -11.98 12.55
C GLU A 120 -9.12 -12.18 11.32
N ALA A 121 -7.95 -11.57 11.35
CA ALA A 121 -6.90 -11.76 10.34
C ALA A 121 -5.53 -11.85 10.99
N THR A 122 -4.70 -12.77 10.49
CA THR A 122 -3.27 -12.82 10.78
C THR A 122 -2.54 -12.14 9.63
N LEU A 123 -1.87 -11.05 9.93
CA LEU A 123 -1.20 -10.17 8.97
C LEU A 123 0.32 -10.41 9.01
N LYS A 124 0.97 -10.46 7.85
CA LYS A 124 2.43 -10.49 7.75
C LYS A 124 2.98 -9.08 7.90
N LEU A 125 4.08 -8.97 8.63
CA LEU A 125 4.80 -7.72 8.83
C LEU A 125 6.19 -7.79 8.20
N VAL A 126 6.76 -6.62 7.90
CA VAL A 126 8.11 -6.48 7.32
C VAL A 126 8.94 -5.50 8.14
N ASP A 127 10.25 -5.49 7.90
CA ASP A 127 11.11 -4.43 8.40
C ASP A 127 10.65 -3.08 7.81
N PRO A 128 10.76 -1.98 8.57
CA PRO A 128 10.51 -0.66 8.02
C PRO A 128 11.39 -0.40 6.78
N PRO A 129 10.90 0.33 5.78
CA PRO A 129 11.72 0.67 4.63
C PRO A 129 12.94 1.48 5.09
N PRO A 130 14.04 1.45 4.34
CA PRO A 130 15.11 2.42 4.51
C PRO A 130 14.57 3.84 4.34
N ALA A 131 15.40 4.86 4.59
CA ALA A 131 15.03 6.24 4.29
C ALA A 131 14.55 6.35 2.84
N THR A 132 13.47 7.09 2.64
CA THR A 132 12.87 7.31 1.32
C THR A 132 12.90 8.79 0.99
N ASN A 133 13.09 9.10 -0.29
CA ASN A 133 12.93 10.44 -0.84
C ASN A 133 11.76 10.48 -1.82
N VAL A 134 11.26 11.68 -2.06
CA VAL A 134 10.13 11.93 -2.96
C VAL A 134 10.57 12.90 -4.05
N MET A 135 10.22 12.58 -5.29
CA MET A 135 10.27 13.53 -6.40
C MET A 135 8.86 13.82 -6.91
N LEU A 136 8.64 15.07 -7.27
CA LEU A 136 7.46 15.50 -8.01
C LEU A 136 7.94 15.95 -9.39
N LEU A 137 7.37 15.37 -10.44
CA LEU A 137 7.78 15.56 -11.82
C LEU A 137 6.61 16.12 -12.63
N ALA A 138 6.93 17.06 -13.54
CA ALA A 138 5.98 17.63 -14.50
C ALA A 138 6.16 16.98 -15.88
N LEU A 139 5.07 16.49 -16.49
CA LEU A 139 5.11 15.79 -17.77
C LEU A 139 4.33 16.54 -18.86
N PRO A 140 4.84 16.55 -20.10
CA PRO A 140 4.16 17.21 -21.23
C PRO A 140 2.88 16.50 -21.68
N SER A 141 2.79 15.19 -21.48
CA SER A 141 1.64 14.40 -21.96
C SER A 141 1.52 13.08 -21.19
N PHE A 142 0.37 12.41 -21.35
CA PHE A 142 0.12 11.09 -20.75
C PHE A 142 0.95 9.99 -21.41
N GLU A 143 1.28 10.13 -22.67
CA GLU A 143 1.99 9.12 -23.48
C GLU A 143 3.39 8.83 -22.93
N VAL A 144 4.05 9.82 -22.31
CA VAL A 144 5.42 9.65 -21.75
C VAL A 144 5.41 9.04 -20.34
N LEU A 145 4.25 8.85 -19.72
CA LEU A 145 4.14 8.36 -18.35
C LEU A 145 4.87 7.02 -18.14
N MET A 146 4.68 6.07 -19.06
CA MET A 146 5.28 4.74 -18.95
C MET A 146 6.79 4.74 -19.24
N GLN A 147 7.28 5.67 -20.05
CA GLN A 147 8.71 5.88 -20.28
C GLN A 147 9.40 6.40 -19.02
N VAL A 148 8.79 7.40 -18.35
CA VAL A 148 9.27 7.92 -17.07
C VAL A 148 9.27 6.79 -16.02
N PHE A 149 8.16 6.06 -15.89
CA PHE A 149 8.07 4.92 -14.98
C PHE A 149 9.19 3.89 -15.19
N SER A 150 9.41 3.48 -16.44
CA SER A 150 10.45 2.50 -16.79
C SER A 150 11.84 3.02 -16.46
N ALA A 151 12.13 4.27 -16.81
CA ALA A 151 13.43 4.89 -16.55
C ALA A 151 13.79 4.93 -15.06
N PHE A 152 12.81 5.23 -14.21
CA PHE A 152 12.99 5.22 -12.76
C PHE A 152 13.09 3.79 -12.21
N ARG A 153 12.18 2.89 -12.60
CA ARG A 153 12.14 1.51 -12.13
C ARG A 153 13.41 0.70 -12.45
N GLU A 154 14.06 0.98 -13.59
CA GLU A 154 15.29 0.31 -13.99
C GLU A 154 16.50 0.72 -13.15
N ARG A 155 16.48 1.92 -12.56
CA ARG A 155 17.63 2.50 -11.85
C ARG A 155 17.50 2.44 -10.34
N MET A 156 16.27 2.33 -9.81
CA MET A 156 16.04 2.39 -8.37
C MET A 156 14.86 1.54 -7.91
N GLN A 157 14.81 1.29 -6.61
CA GLN A 157 13.68 0.65 -5.98
C GLN A 157 12.60 1.68 -5.68
N LEU A 158 11.52 1.65 -6.46
CA LEU A 158 10.34 2.48 -6.23
C LEU A 158 9.51 1.95 -5.07
N GLU A 159 9.13 2.84 -4.16
CA GLU A 159 8.15 2.60 -3.09
C GLU A 159 6.74 3.00 -3.54
N ALA A 160 6.62 4.13 -4.27
CA ALA A 160 5.37 4.60 -4.87
C ALA A 160 5.62 5.29 -6.22
N PHE A 161 4.63 5.23 -7.09
CA PHE A 161 4.61 5.96 -8.35
C PHE A 161 3.15 6.29 -8.69
N GLU A 162 2.77 7.53 -8.48
CA GLU A 162 1.39 8.01 -8.63
C GLU A 162 1.35 9.14 -9.63
N PHE A 163 0.37 9.16 -10.53
CA PHE A 163 0.18 10.26 -11.46
C PHE A 163 -1.13 11.00 -11.20
N PHE A 164 -1.15 12.27 -11.55
CA PHE A 164 -2.35 13.09 -11.50
C PHE A 164 -2.32 14.17 -12.59
N THR A 165 -3.49 14.74 -12.85
CA THR A 165 -3.66 15.75 -13.88
C THR A 165 -3.66 17.15 -13.30
N ASP A 166 -3.43 18.17 -14.13
CA ASP A 166 -3.59 19.58 -13.76
C ASP A 166 -4.97 19.87 -13.13
N ARG A 167 -6.02 19.21 -13.61
CA ARG A 167 -7.35 19.37 -13.02
C ARG A 167 -7.39 18.94 -11.54
N ALA A 168 -6.68 17.88 -11.17
CA ALA A 168 -6.59 17.45 -9.77
C ALA A 168 -5.81 18.47 -8.94
N VAL A 169 -4.69 18.99 -9.46
CA VAL A 169 -3.92 20.07 -8.81
C VAL A 169 -4.78 21.31 -8.61
N HIS A 170 -5.51 21.72 -9.64
CA HIS A 170 -6.40 22.87 -9.56
C HIS A 170 -7.47 22.72 -8.44
N HIS A 171 -8.03 21.52 -8.29
CA HIS A 171 -8.98 21.28 -7.20
C HIS A 171 -8.36 21.41 -5.81
N VAL A 172 -7.17 20.87 -5.57
CA VAL A 172 -6.54 20.96 -4.24
C VAL A 172 -6.03 22.38 -3.96
N THR A 173 -5.53 23.09 -4.95
CA THR A 173 -5.09 24.51 -4.80
C THR A 173 -6.24 25.45 -4.55
N ALA A 174 -7.41 25.21 -5.16
CA ALA A 174 -8.63 25.97 -4.86
C ALA A 174 -9.09 25.80 -3.38
N HIS A 175 -8.61 24.77 -2.68
CA HIS A 175 -8.88 24.50 -1.26
C HIS A 175 -7.69 24.86 -0.35
N GLY A 176 -6.74 25.66 -0.83
CA GLY A 176 -5.68 26.26 -0.02
C GLY A 176 -4.32 25.55 -0.10
N ALA A 177 -4.16 24.50 -0.91
CA ALA A 177 -2.85 23.95 -1.20
C ALA A 177 -2.05 24.92 -2.08
N GLN A 178 -0.72 24.91 -1.93
CA GLN A 178 0.16 25.67 -2.81
C GLN A 178 0.39 24.91 -4.12
N TYR A 179 0.50 25.64 -5.22
CA TYR A 179 0.88 25.05 -6.50
C TYR A 179 2.34 24.61 -6.42
N PRO A 180 2.68 23.39 -6.85
CA PRO A 180 4.01 22.82 -6.60
C PRO A 180 5.11 23.38 -7.51
N PHE A 181 4.75 23.94 -8.66
CA PHE A 181 5.68 24.47 -9.67
C PHE A 181 5.40 25.93 -9.99
N ALA A 182 6.34 26.62 -10.66
CA ALA A 182 6.14 27.97 -11.12
C ALA A 182 5.17 28.07 -12.32
N GLU A 183 5.12 27.01 -13.12
CA GLU A 183 4.28 26.90 -14.31
C GLU A 183 3.28 25.73 -14.17
N THR A 184 2.22 25.76 -14.98
CA THR A 184 1.22 24.69 -15.02
C THR A 184 1.55 23.67 -16.09
N TYR A 185 1.38 22.39 -15.78
CA TYR A 185 1.66 21.28 -16.68
C TYR A 185 0.45 20.35 -16.75
N PRO A 186 0.22 19.65 -17.87
CA PRO A 186 -0.96 18.83 -18.02
C PRO A 186 -0.99 17.59 -17.14
N TYR A 187 0.19 17.04 -16.79
CA TYR A 187 0.34 15.83 -15.98
C TYR A 187 1.49 15.94 -14.99
N TYR A 188 1.35 15.26 -13.88
CA TYR A 188 2.34 15.21 -12.81
C TYR A 188 2.53 13.78 -12.33
N VAL A 189 3.73 13.49 -11.84
CA VAL A 189 4.05 12.23 -11.18
C VAL A 189 4.66 12.53 -9.82
N VAL A 190 4.13 11.88 -8.78
CA VAL A 190 4.83 11.72 -7.49
C VAL A 190 5.46 10.35 -7.47
N THR A 191 6.76 10.30 -7.25
CA THR A 191 7.47 9.04 -7.05
C THR A 191 8.20 9.05 -5.71
N GLU A 192 8.04 7.96 -4.94
CA GLU A 192 8.78 7.69 -3.71
C GLU A 192 9.76 6.55 -3.99
N TYR A 193 11.01 6.71 -3.56
CA TYR A 193 12.06 5.72 -3.79
C TYR A 193 12.96 5.57 -2.58
N ALA A 194 13.57 4.40 -2.44
CA ALA A 194 14.56 4.13 -1.40
C ALA A 194 15.83 4.94 -1.66
N ALA A 195 16.25 5.76 -0.71
CA ALA A 195 17.44 6.60 -0.75
C ALA A 195 18.20 6.49 0.57
N ALA A 196 18.72 5.29 0.83
CA ALA A 196 19.46 5.02 2.06
C ALA A 196 20.88 5.61 2.07
N ASP A 197 21.41 5.99 0.89
CA ASP A 197 22.77 6.46 0.69
C ASP A 197 22.89 7.40 -0.54
N GLU A 198 24.09 7.97 -0.71
CA GLU A 198 24.41 8.83 -1.85
C GLU A 198 24.25 8.14 -3.21
N ALA A 199 24.39 6.82 -3.29
CA ALA A 199 24.20 6.07 -4.53
C ALA A 199 22.74 6.04 -4.97
N GLY A 200 21.79 5.91 -4.01
CA GLY A 200 20.36 6.00 -4.28
C GLY A 200 19.94 7.38 -4.78
N GLU A 201 20.49 8.45 -4.17
CA GLU A 201 20.23 9.81 -4.63
C GLU A 201 20.82 10.08 -6.03
N ALA A 202 22.03 9.62 -6.29
CA ALA A 202 22.67 9.74 -7.60
C ALA A 202 21.91 8.99 -8.69
N ALA A 203 21.37 7.80 -8.37
CA ALA A 203 20.55 7.03 -9.32
C ALA A 203 19.24 7.75 -9.65
N ALA A 204 18.61 8.39 -8.65
CA ALA A 204 17.39 9.17 -8.84
C ALA A 204 17.66 10.41 -9.72
N LEU A 205 18.74 11.12 -9.47
CA LEU A 205 19.16 12.27 -10.28
C LEU A 205 19.46 11.86 -11.73
N ALA A 206 20.19 10.76 -11.92
CA ALA A 206 20.48 10.24 -13.26
C ALA A 206 19.22 9.80 -14.02
N ALA A 207 18.20 9.26 -13.32
CA ALA A 207 16.91 8.93 -13.93
C ALA A 207 16.17 10.22 -14.36
N PHE A 208 16.17 11.23 -13.51
CA PHE A 208 15.56 12.52 -13.79
C PHE A 208 16.24 13.21 -14.99
N GLU A 209 17.57 13.34 -14.96
CA GLU A 209 18.35 13.95 -16.06
C GLU A 209 18.09 13.24 -17.39
N HIS A 210 18.08 11.91 -17.39
CA HIS A 210 17.74 11.13 -18.57
C HIS A 210 16.33 11.46 -19.10
N CYS A 211 15.33 11.54 -18.22
CA CYS A 211 13.96 11.88 -18.63
C CYS A 211 13.86 13.32 -19.17
N MET A 212 14.62 14.25 -18.60
CA MET A 212 14.71 15.63 -19.10
C MET A 212 15.33 15.67 -20.50
N GLU A 213 16.45 14.97 -20.74
CA GLU A 213 17.11 14.89 -22.05
C GLU A 213 16.20 14.30 -23.15
N GLN A 214 15.32 13.35 -22.77
CA GLN A 214 14.35 12.77 -23.69
C GLN A 214 13.09 13.64 -23.88
N GLY A 215 12.95 14.73 -23.11
CA GLY A 215 11.76 15.57 -23.12
C GLY A 215 10.51 14.91 -22.50
N TRP A 216 10.70 13.87 -21.67
CA TRP A 216 9.60 13.18 -20.97
C TRP A 216 9.23 13.88 -19.66
N VAL A 217 10.16 14.60 -19.06
CA VAL A 217 9.96 15.43 -17.87
C VAL A 217 10.34 16.87 -18.24
N LEU A 218 9.58 17.84 -17.75
CA LEU A 218 9.76 19.27 -18.02
C LEU A 218 10.29 20.03 -16.80
N ASP A 219 9.92 19.58 -15.58
CA ASP A 219 10.30 20.18 -14.30
C ASP A 219 10.22 19.15 -13.18
#